data_8e5ea33584c3795598a54b9c011d7572
#
_entry.id   8e5ea33584c3795598a54b9c011d7572
#
_cell.length_a   1.000
_cell.length_b   1.000
_cell.length_c   1.000
_cell.angle_alpha   90.00
_cell.angle_beta   90.00
_cell.angle_gamma   90.00
#
_symmetry.space_group_name_H-M   'P 1'
#
loop_
_entity.id
_entity.type
_entity.pdbx_description
1 polymer ?
#
loop_
_entity_poly.entity_id
_entity_poly.type
_entity_poly.pdbx_seq_one_letter_code
_entity_poly.pdbx_strand_id
1 'polypeptide(L)'
;MKPFWIALGVFGLLFSILFFFRLDVFNQFHSTPGTLSSSSPNTLPEKDAWMNIWLNDRKIGSSHTVFSKIEDGYRLEETVYMRLNTMGLTQDMILKTAGRLNSDFTLSSFDFEMGSGRFQFSAQGSVSGNVLSIKTHSIGSTKDIQISVKEKIYIPSGILNAAVTSGMKTGDEFAIQVFDPVSMASEPVIIKMMGPEKIVNMGLEKNTKKVAVSYKGTTQLAWIGENGDVIREKGFLGIRLEKTTRDDALSGLQKESDLDLTEVTSISSNMRIDDPFRLKGMDVEISGVNYNTVRLQGGRQRLTDNILTIKKEDISGLPNVLDKNKIGNIEKRFLMPSPFIESDHPKIRNLVNKIVSADDRPLIKANKLVAWLHNNIEKRPVLSLPDALATLENRVGDCNEHAVLLAALARASGIPARIEAGLVYLNGRFFYHAWNLLYIGQWITADSVLGQVPADVTHIRFSSGAMEKQLDLTRIIGKIKLKITGLTE
;
A
#
# COMPACT_ATOMS: atom_id res chain seq x y z
N MET A 1 -50.19 13.54 -24.50
CA MET A 1 -49.62 12.39 -23.79
C MET A 1 -48.37 11.73 -24.45
N LYS A 2 -48.08 11.96 -25.73
CA LYS A 2 -46.89 11.40 -26.40
C LYS A 2 -45.55 12.00 -26.03
N PRO A 3 -45.36 13.28 -25.69
CA PRO A 3 -44.03 13.83 -25.35
C PRO A 3 -43.49 13.39 -23.97
N PHE A 4 -44.38 13.07 -23.02
CA PHE A 4 -43.96 12.60 -21.70
C PHE A 4 -43.30 11.24 -21.71
N TRP A 5 -43.81 10.29 -22.48
CA TRP A 5 -43.22 8.93 -22.61
C TRP A 5 -41.91 8.94 -23.38
N ILE A 6 -41.75 9.85 -24.35
CA ILE A 6 -40.48 10.03 -25.07
C ILE A 6 -39.42 10.63 -24.13
N ALA A 7 -39.80 11.61 -23.30
CA ALA A 7 -38.91 12.20 -22.30
C ALA A 7 -38.51 11.18 -21.22
N LEU A 8 -39.44 10.31 -20.78
CA LEU A 8 -39.16 9.25 -19.82
C LEU A 8 -38.24 8.17 -20.42
N GLY A 9 -38.45 7.80 -21.70
CA GLY A 9 -37.59 6.87 -22.42
C GLY A 9 -36.18 7.41 -22.64
N VAL A 10 -36.02 8.68 -23.01
CA VAL A 10 -34.72 9.35 -23.16
C VAL A 10 -34.05 9.51 -21.81
N PHE A 11 -34.77 9.84 -20.75
CA PHE A 11 -34.25 9.91 -19.38
C PHE A 11 -33.80 8.54 -18.88
N GLY A 12 -34.59 7.46 -19.12
CA GLY A 12 -34.21 6.10 -18.78
C GLY A 12 -32.98 5.62 -19.52
N LEU A 13 -32.85 5.96 -20.82
CA LEU A 13 -31.66 5.66 -21.63
C LEU A 13 -30.44 6.45 -21.15
N LEU A 14 -30.56 7.74 -20.89
CA LEU A 14 -29.52 8.58 -20.33
C LEU A 14 -29.12 8.12 -18.92
N PHE A 15 -30.08 7.76 -18.09
CA PHE A 15 -29.81 7.21 -16.76
C PHE A 15 -29.08 5.87 -16.84
N SER A 16 -29.48 4.97 -17.76
CA SER A 16 -28.78 3.72 -17.99
C SER A 16 -27.36 3.94 -18.51
N ILE A 17 -27.15 4.86 -19.44
CA ILE A 17 -25.82 5.24 -19.95
C ILE A 17 -24.98 5.82 -18.80
N LEU A 18 -25.51 6.75 -18.01
CA LEU A 18 -24.82 7.33 -16.85
C LEU A 18 -24.60 6.31 -15.74
N PHE A 19 -25.51 5.36 -15.55
CA PHE A 19 -25.37 4.24 -14.62
C PHE A 19 -24.27 3.27 -15.04
N PHE A 20 -24.17 2.94 -16.33
CA PHE A 20 -23.08 2.14 -16.88
C PHE A 20 -21.75 2.88 -16.85
N PHE A 21 -21.72 4.19 -17.08
CA PHE A 21 -20.52 5.03 -16.88
C PHE A 21 -20.10 5.08 -15.41
N ARG A 22 -21.06 5.08 -14.47
CA ARG A 22 -20.80 5.12 -13.02
C ARG A 22 -20.35 3.77 -12.48
N LEU A 23 -20.66 2.66 -13.17
CA LEU A 23 -20.21 1.31 -12.81
C LEU A 23 -18.83 0.95 -13.36
N ASP A 24 -18.14 1.89 -14.04
CA ASP A 24 -16.80 1.69 -14.62
C ASP A 24 -16.71 0.52 -15.63
N VAL A 25 -17.85 0.14 -16.22
CA VAL A 25 -17.97 -1.01 -17.15
C VAL A 25 -17.23 -0.75 -18.46
N PHE A 26 -17.00 0.52 -18.83
CA PHE A 26 -16.31 0.89 -20.06
C PHE A 26 -14.80 1.11 -19.92
N ASN A 27 -14.25 1.15 -18.70
CA ASN A 27 -12.79 1.19 -18.48
C ASN A 27 -12.17 -0.21 -18.30
N GLN A 28 -12.95 -1.25 -18.40
CA GLN A 28 -12.45 -2.59 -18.63
C GLN A 28 -12.11 -2.70 -20.13
N PHE A 29 -10.97 -2.19 -20.55
CA PHE A 29 -10.31 -2.79 -21.69
C PHE A 29 -10.11 -4.25 -21.32
N HIS A 30 -10.82 -5.13 -22.03
CA HIS A 30 -10.83 -6.56 -21.83
C HIS A 30 -9.49 -7.15 -22.25
N SER A 31 -8.46 -6.99 -21.44
CA SER A 31 -7.49 -8.06 -21.34
C SER A 31 -8.13 -9.08 -20.42
N THR A 32 -8.70 -10.13 -21.00
CA THR A 32 -9.17 -11.28 -20.25
C THR A 32 -7.99 -11.76 -19.43
N PRO A 33 -8.09 -11.86 -18.08
CA PRO A 33 -7.04 -12.45 -17.30
C PRO A 33 -6.67 -13.78 -17.90
N GLY A 34 -5.48 -13.92 -18.44
CA GLY A 34 -5.05 -15.09 -19.16
C GLY A 34 -3.87 -15.72 -18.44
N THR A 35 -3.83 -17.05 -18.45
CA THR A 35 -2.58 -17.74 -18.16
C THR A 35 -1.65 -17.47 -19.32
N LEU A 36 -0.44 -16.97 -19.06
CA LEU A 36 0.59 -16.89 -20.08
C LEU A 36 0.84 -18.33 -20.57
N SER A 37 0.41 -18.65 -21.79
CA SER A 37 0.65 -19.98 -22.33
C SER A 37 2.12 -20.06 -22.76
N SER A 38 2.85 -20.99 -22.17
CA SER A 38 4.18 -21.35 -22.67
C SER A 38 4.00 -22.03 -24.05
N SER A 39 4.09 -21.26 -25.12
CA SER A 39 3.97 -21.76 -26.50
C SER A 39 5.22 -22.48 -27.02
N SER A 40 6.24 -22.69 -26.17
CA SER A 40 7.47 -23.41 -26.50
C SER A 40 8.07 -24.08 -25.27
N PRO A 41 8.64 -25.26 -25.42
CA PRO A 41 9.37 -25.98 -24.38
C PRO A 41 10.78 -25.38 -24.13
N ASN A 42 10.98 -24.10 -24.40
CA ASN A 42 12.24 -23.45 -24.08
C ASN A 42 12.39 -23.40 -22.57
N THR A 43 13.09 -24.39 -22.02
CA THR A 43 13.53 -24.34 -20.64
C THR A 43 14.37 -23.09 -20.46
N LEU A 44 13.95 -22.21 -19.53
CA LEU A 44 14.81 -21.11 -19.13
C LEU A 44 16.10 -21.68 -18.56
N PRO A 45 17.27 -21.13 -18.94
CA PRO A 45 18.52 -21.51 -18.31
C PRO A 45 18.50 -21.17 -16.82
N GLU A 46 19.25 -21.92 -16.04
CA GLU A 46 19.51 -21.53 -14.66
C GLU A 46 20.11 -20.12 -14.62
N LYS A 47 19.68 -19.32 -13.67
CA LYS A 47 20.14 -17.94 -13.53
C LYS A 47 20.64 -17.71 -12.12
N ASP A 48 21.77 -17.05 -12.03
CA ASP A 48 22.33 -16.46 -10.82
C ASP A 48 22.65 -15.00 -11.18
N ALA A 49 21.79 -14.09 -10.69
CA ALA A 49 21.81 -12.70 -11.12
C ALA A 49 21.94 -11.75 -9.93
N TRP A 50 22.91 -10.85 -10.04
CA TRP A 50 23.14 -9.78 -9.07
C TRP A 50 22.78 -8.45 -9.70
N MET A 51 22.08 -7.60 -8.92
CA MET A 51 21.71 -6.25 -9.35
C MET A 51 22.02 -5.22 -8.26
N ASN A 52 22.49 -4.05 -8.67
CA ASN A 52 22.55 -2.87 -7.82
C ASN A 52 21.15 -2.21 -7.77
N ILE A 53 20.79 -1.70 -6.61
CA ILE A 53 19.58 -0.90 -6.42
C ILE A 53 19.99 0.55 -6.21
N TRP A 54 19.46 1.41 -7.07
CA TRP A 54 19.72 2.84 -7.08
C TRP A 54 18.47 3.64 -6.79
N LEU A 55 18.61 4.73 -6.08
CA LEU A 55 17.60 5.78 -5.93
C LEU A 55 18.23 7.13 -6.22
N ASN A 56 17.76 7.84 -7.27
CA ASN A 56 18.33 9.12 -7.72
C ASN A 56 19.86 9.06 -7.86
N ASP A 57 20.36 8.05 -8.59
CA ASP A 57 21.78 7.78 -8.84
C ASP A 57 22.66 7.47 -7.62
N ARG A 58 22.05 7.24 -6.46
CA ARG A 58 22.73 6.72 -5.26
C ARG A 58 22.44 5.25 -5.09
N LYS A 59 23.47 4.45 -4.85
CA LYS A 59 23.31 3.05 -4.52
C LYS A 59 22.75 2.91 -3.11
N ILE A 60 21.56 2.31 -3.01
CA ILE A 60 20.87 2.08 -1.74
C ILE A 60 20.82 0.60 -1.35
N GLY A 61 21.24 -0.30 -2.25
CA GLY A 61 21.18 -1.73 -1.98
C GLY A 61 21.61 -2.60 -3.14
N SER A 62 21.29 -3.88 -3.00
CA SER A 62 21.49 -4.89 -4.01
C SER A 62 20.42 -5.97 -3.96
N SER A 63 20.19 -6.66 -5.06
CA SER A 63 19.41 -7.90 -5.09
C SER A 63 20.23 -9.05 -5.67
N HIS A 64 19.94 -10.25 -5.21
CA HIS A 64 20.47 -11.50 -5.70
C HIS A 64 19.30 -12.43 -6.00
N THR A 65 19.19 -12.91 -7.22
CA THR A 65 18.13 -13.80 -7.66
C THR A 65 18.72 -15.07 -8.25
N VAL A 66 18.32 -16.22 -7.70
CA VAL A 66 18.66 -17.55 -8.22
C VAL A 66 17.39 -18.18 -8.77
N PHE A 67 17.45 -18.66 -9.99
CA PHE A 67 16.33 -19.34 -10.65
C PHE A 67 16.83 -20.66 -11.22
N SER A 68 16.22 -21.77 -10.81
CA SER A 68 16.62 -23.11 -11.20
C SER A 68 15.42 -23.96 -11.59
N LYS A 69 15.66 -24.93 -12.50
CA LYS A 69 14.66 -25.93 -12.86
C LYS A 69 14.64 -27.04 -11.80
N ILE A 70 13.43 -27.46 -11.43
CA ILE A 70 13.20 -28.64 -10.57
C ILE A 70 12.32 -29.65 -11.33
N GLU A 71 12.10 -30.82 -10.75
CA GLU A 71 11.37 -31.92 -11.41
C GLU A 71 9.97 -31.47 -11.92
N ASP A 72 9.20 -30.80 -11.06
CA ASP A 72 7.81 -30.39 -11.35
C ASP A 72 7.63 -28.89 -11.64
N GLY A 73 8.68 -28.20 -12.08
CA GLY A 73 8.59 -26.77 -12.37
C GLY A 73 9.88 -26.01 -12.13
N TYR A 74 9.81 -24.94 -11.34
CA TYR A 74 10.95 -24.06 -11.09
C TYR A 74 11.04 -23.67 -9.61
N ARG A 75 12.26 -23.38 -9.16
CA ARG A 75 12.57 -22.76 -7.88
C ARG A 75 13.15 -21.38 -8.13
N LEU A 76 12.62 -20.40 -7.43
CA LEU A 76 13.08 -19.02 -7.41
C LEU A 76 13.51 -18.68 -5.98
N GLU A 77 14.68 -18.10 -5.84
CA GLU A 77 15.16 -17.54 -4.58
C GLU A 77 15.61 -16.10 -4.84
N GLU A 78 15.14 -15.17 -4.06
CA GLU A 78 15.51 -13.76 -4.16
C GLU A 78 15.86 -13.22 -2.79
N THR A 79 16.99 -12.52 -2.72
CA THR A 79 17.37 -11.74 -1.54
C THR A 79 17.58 -10.29 -1.96
N VAL A 80 16.86 -9.39 -1.34
CA VAL A 80 17.00 -7.94 -1.53
C VAL A 80 17.55 -7.34 -0.24
N TYR A 81 18.64 -6.60 -0.34
CA TYR A 81 19.17 -5.80 0.74
C TYR A 81 19.08 -4.33 0.37
N MET A 82 18.55 -3.53 1.27
CA MET A 82 18.48 -2.07 1.10
C MET A 82 18.85 -1.35 2.38
N ARG A 83 19.58 -0.23 2.24
CA ARG A 83 19.84 0.75 3.30
C ARG A 83 19.07 2.01 3.00
N LEU A 84 18.09 2.30 3.86
CA LEU A 84 17.12 3.37 3.67
C LEU A 84 17.23 4.37 4.81
N ASN A 85 17.20 5.68 4.50
CA ASN A 85 17.04 6.73 5.48
C ASN A 85 15.57 7.19 5.46
N THR A 86 14.95 7.22 6.64
CA THR A 86 13.56 7.64 6.81
C THR A 86 13.50 8.48 8.09
N MET A 87 13.08 9.73 8.00
CA MET A 87 13.03 10.68 9.11
C MET A 87 14.39 10.83 9.84
N GLY A 88 15.48 10.86 9.08
CA GLY A 88 16.84 10.98 9.61
C GLY A 88 17.41 9.70 10.22
N LEU A 89 16.70 8.58 10.21
CA LEU A 89 17.17 7.29 10.70
C LEU A 89 17.51 6.35 9.56
N THR A 90 18.79 5.96 9.50
CA THR A 90 19.25 4.95 8.53
C THR A 90 18.96 3.55 9.06
N GLN A 91 18.27 2.74 8.27
CA GLN A 91 17.91 1.37 8.61
C GLN A 91 18.23 0.43 7.46
N ASP A 92 18.71 -0.77 7.82
CA ASP A 92 18.91 -1.85 6.87
C ASP A 92 17.64 -2.70 6.79
N MET A 93 17.22 -3.03 5.57
CA MET A 93 16.11 -3.91 5.28
C MET A 93 16.58 -5.09 4.45
N ILE A 94 16.19 -6.29 4.85
CA ILE A 94 16.43 -7.53 4.13
C ILE A 94 15.08 -8.15 3.81
N LEU A 95 14.87 -8.45 2.53
CA LEU A 95 13.74 -9.24 2.06
C LEU A 95 14.29 -10.53 1.45
N LYS A 96 13.71 -11.67 1.82
CA LYS A 96 14.00 -12.96 1.21
C LYS A 96 12.71 -13.59 0.73
N THR A 97 12.71 -14.03 -0.50
CA THR A 97 11.59 -14.74 -1.11
C THR A 97 12.11 -16.04 -1.69
N ALA A 98 11.53 -17.17 -1.29
CA ALA A 98 11.72 -18.45 -1.96
C ALA A 98 10.38 -18.91 -2.52
N GLY A 99 10.31 -19.18 -3.82
CA GLY A 99 9.10 -19.60 -4.52
C GLY A 99 9.29 -20.95 -5.22
N ARG A 100 8.31 -21.86 -5.08
CA ARG A 100 8.14 -22.99 -6.01
C ARG A 100 7.08 -22.62 -7.02
N LEU A 101 7.42 -22.70 -8.28
CA LEU A 101 6.55 -22.37 -9.40
C LEU A 101 6.24 -23.63 -10.20
N ASN A 102 5.04 -23.75 -10.68
CA ASN A 102 4.64 -24.79 -11.63
C ASN A 102 5.37 -24.59 -12.97
N SER A 103 5.26 -25.55 -13.87
CA SER A 103 5.87 -25.48 -15.22
C SER A 103 5.39 -24.29 -16.06
N ASP A 104 4.22 -23.73 -15.76
CA ASP A 104 3.65 -22.50 -16.36
C ASP A 104 3.97 -21.23 -15.57
N PHE A 105 4.93 -21.27 -14.63
CA PHE A 105 5.35 -20.19 -13.76
C PHE A 105 4.31 -19.69 -12.74
N THR A 106 3.16 -20.35 -12.64
CA THR A 106 2.19 -20.03 -11.59
C THR A 106 2.71 -20.48 -10.23
N LEU A 107 2.30 -19.77 -9.18
CA LEU A 107 2.73 -20.05 -7.82
C LEU A 107 2.20 -21.39 -7.31
N SER A 108 3.08 -22.24 -6.79
CA SER A 108 2.75 -23.45 -6.05
C SER A 108 2.89 -23.21 -4.53
N SER A 109 4.03 -22.71 -4.09
CA SER A 109 4.26 -22.33 -2.70
C SER A 109 5.29 -21.21 -2.60
N PHE A 110 5.34 -20.53 -1.46
CA PHE A 110 6.35 -19.52 -1.17
C PHE A 110 6.72 -19.49 0.31
N ASP A 111 7.94 -19.05 0.56
CA ASP A 111 8.46 -18.60 1.84
C ASP A 111 8.91 -17.14 1.67
N PHE A 112 8.48 -16.27 2.54
CA PHE A 112 8.83 -14.86 2.54
C PHE A 112 9.32 -14.45 3.92
N GLU A 113 10.45 -13.75 3.97
CA GLU A 113 11.00 -13.17 5.19
C GLU A 113 11.30 -11.69 4.96
N MET A 114 10.95 -10.84 5.90
CA MET A 114 11.31 -9.44 5.96
C MET A 114 11.91 -9.10 7.32
N GLY A 115 13.07 -8.46 7.32
CA GLY A 115 13.75 -8.07 8.55
C GLY A 115 14.32 -6.66 8.44
N SER A 116 14.15 -5.86 9.52
CA SER A 116 14.81 -4.58 9.72
C SER A 116 15.08 -4.36 11.20
N GLY A 117 16.35 -4.42 11.58
CA GLY A 117 16.75 -4.37 12.99
C GLY A 117 16.07 -5.47 13.80
N ARG A 118 15.26 -5.09 14.81
CA ARG A 118 14.52 -6.04 15.65
C ARG A 118 13.17 -6.47 15.06
N PHE A 119 12.72 -5.84 13.99
CA PHE A 119 11.46 -6.17 13.34
C PHE A 119 11.66 -7.31 12.36
N GLN A 120 10.92 -8.39 12.58
CA GLN A 120 10.93 -9.57 11.72
C GLN A 120 9.50 -9.98 11.41
N PHE A 121 9.27 -10.27 10.15
CA PHE A 121 8.03 -10.82 9.64
C PHE A 121 8.34 -11.97 8.71
N SER A 122 7.59 -13.05 8.80
CA SER A 122 7.66 -14.13 7.82
C SER A 122 6.27 -14.60 7.42
N ALA A 123 6.15 -15.08 6.19
CA ALA A 123 4.94 -15.67 5.65
C ALA A 123 5.29 -16.89 4.81
N GLN A 124 4.60 -17.99 5.06
CA GLN A 124 4.69 -19.21 4.27
C GLN A 124 3.33 -19.50 3.67
N GLY A 125 3.28 -19.76 2.37
CA GLY A 125 2.03 -20.00 1.69
C GLY A 125 2.09 -21.14 0.69
N SER A 126 0.96 -21.80 0.47
CA SER A 126 0.78 -22.83 -0.56
C SER A 126 -0.57 -22.74 -1.22
N VAL A 127 -0.59 -23.00 -2.53
CA VAL A 127 -1.81 -23.02 -3.33
C VAL A 127 -2.30 -24.46 -3.45
N SER A 128 -3.55 -24.69 -3.06
CA SER A 128 -4.24 -25.98 -3.23
C SER A 128 -5.62 -25.73 -3.82
N GLY A 129 -5.83 -26.17 -5.06
CA GLY A 129 -7.06 -25.86 -5.80
C GLY A 129 -7.26 -24.34 -5.91
N ASN A 130 -8.39 -23.85 -5.39
CA ASN A 130 -8.75 -22.42 -5.42
C ASN A 130 -8.49 -21.70 -4.10
N VAL A 131 -7.59 -22.22 -3.26
CA VAL A 131 -7.28 -21.64 -1.95
C VAL A 131 -5.77 -21.45 -1.83
N LEU A 132 -5.37 -20.23 -1.49
CA LEU A 132 -4.04 -19.91 -0.99
C LEU A 132 -4.11 -19.89 0.54
N SER A 133 -3.45 -20.86 1.17
CA SER A 133 -3.30 -20.94 2.62
C SER A 133 -1.97 -20.32 3.02
N ILE A 134 -2.00 -19.38 3.96
CA ILE A 134 -0.81 -18.62 4.38
C ILE A 134 -0.69 -18.69 5.89
N LYS A 135 0.50 -18.98 6.37
CA LYS A 135 0.87 -18.88 7.77
C LYS A 135 1.85 -17.72 7.94
N THR A 136 1.50 -16.75 8.78
CA THR A 136 2.38 -15.60 9.06
C THR A 136 2.91 -15.66 10.47
N HIS A 137 4.14 -15.18 10.65
CA HIS A 137 4.75 -14.99 11.95
C HIS A 137 5.27 -13.55 12.06
N SER A 138 4.90 -12.89 13.12
CA SER A 138 5.49 -11.64 13.58
C SER A 138 5.79 -11.74 15.06
N ILE A 139 6.48 -10.75 15.66
CA ILE A 139 6.77 -10.77 17.10
C ILE A 139 5.47 -10.90 17.89
N GLY A 140 5.33 -12.01 18.63
CA GLY A 140 4.19 -12.27 19.50
C GLY A 140 2.91 -12.76 18.80
N SER A 141 2.89 -12.95 17.48
CA SER A 141 1.70 -13.33 16.72
C SER A 141 2.00 -14.34 15.61
N THR A 142 1.17 -15.37 15.53
CA THR A 142 1.10 -16.31 14.42
C THR A 142 -0.33 -16.32 13.90
N LYS A 143 -0.52 -16.24 12.59
CA LYS A 143 -1.86 -16.23 11.99
C LYS A 143 -1.94 -17.19 10.82
N ASP A 144 -3.07 -17.86 10.71
CA ASP A 144 -3.44 -18.65 9.54
C ASP A 144 -4.47 -17.84 8.73
N ILE A 145 -4.16 -17.60 7.46
CA ILE A 145 -4.98 -16.80 6.55
C ILE A 145 -5.32 -17.68 5.34
N GLN A 146 -6.58 -17.66 4.92
CA GLN A 146 -7.01 -18.32 3.69
C GLN A 146 -7.58 -17.29 2.72
N ILE A 147 -7.06 -17.29 1.50
CA ILE A 147 -7.49 -16.40 0.42
C ILE A 147 -8.07 -17.28 -0.69
N SER A 148 -9.32 -16.99 -1.07
CA SER A 148 -9.93 -17.63 -2.24
C SER A 148 -9.30 -17.08 -3.51
N VAL A 149 -8.75 -17.95 -4.34
CA VAL A 149 -8.07 -17.64 -5.58
C VAL A 149 -8.95 -18.14 -6.74
N LYS A 150 -9.55 -17.23 -7.48
CA LYS A 150 -10.42 -17.58 -8.61
C LYS A 150 -9.65 -17.93 -9.88
N GLU A 151 -8.42 -17.48 -9.98
CA GLU A 151 -7.53 -17.59 -11.13
C GLU A 151 -6.14 -18.03 -10.68
N LYS A 152 -5.34 -18.52 -11.62
CA LYS A 152 -3.93 -18.83 -11.36
C LYS A 152 -3.18 -17.58 -10.93
N ILE A 153 -2.38 -17.68 -9.88
CA ILE A 153 -1.62 -16.56 -9.33
C ILE A 153 -0.12 -16.73 -9.60
N TYR A 154 0.55 -15.60 -9.72
CA TYR A 154 1.99 -15.46 -9.87
C TYR A 154 2.59 -14.77 -8.66
N ILE A 155 3.89 -14.84 -8.49
CA ILE A 155 4.65 -14.06 -7.50
C ILE A 155 5.45 -12.97 -8.21
N PRO A 156 5.67 -11.77 -7.62
CA PRO A 156 6.34 -10.65 -8.29
C PRO A 156 7.67 -11.02 -8.97
N SER A 157 8.55 -11.72 -8.26
CA SER A 157 9.87 -12.13 -8.77
C SER A 157 9.81 -13.15 -9.93
N GLY A 158 8.65 -13.78 -10.18
CA GLY A 158 8.43 -14.75 -11.27
C GLY A 158 7.84 -14.15 -12.55
N ILE A 159 7.30 -12.94 -12.50
CA ILE A 159 6.50 -12.33 -13.59
C ILE A 159 7.31 -12.18 -14.89
N LEU A 160 8.52 -11.64 -14.80
CA LEU A 160 9.36 -11.39 -15.96
C LEU A 160 9.82 -12.68 -16.63
N ASN A 161 10.05 -13.74 -15.87
CA ASN A 161 10.35 -15.07 -16.41
C ASN A 161 9.14 -15.62 -17.19
N ALA A 162 7.93 -15.50 -16.65
CA ALA A 162 6.71 -15.89 -17.33
C ALA A 162 6.50 -15.08 -18.63
N ALA A 163 6.72 -13.77 -18.61
CA ALA A 163 6.60 -12.91 -19.78
C ALA A 163 7.59 -13.27 -20.90
N VAL A 164 8.84 -13.60 -20.55
CA VAL A 164 9.88 -13.99 -21.53
C VAL A 164 9.51 -15.28 -22.25
N THR A 165 9.03 -16.26 -21.50
CA THR A 165 8.72 -17.61 -22.03
C THR A 165 7.41 -17.67 -22.80
N SER A 166 6.51 -16.72 -22.60
CA SER A 166 5.19 -16.68 -23.25
C SER A 166 5.24 -16.39 -24.75
N GLY A 167 6.41 -16.02 -25.31
CA GLY A 167 6.54 -15.69 -26.71
C GLY A 167 5.88 -14.39 -27.15
N MET A 168 5.63 -13.46 -26.21
CA MET A 168 5.01 -12.14 -26.47
C MET A 168 5.73 -11.39 -27.59
N LYS A 169 4.93 -10.86 -28.52
CA LYS A 169 5.36 -9.98 -29.60
C LYS A 169 5.22 -8.52 -29.16
N THR A 170 5.93 -7.64 -29.85
CA THR A 170 5.77 -6.18 -29.63
C THR A 170 4.31 -5.75 -29.76
N GLY A 171 3.79 -5.07 -28.75
CA GLY A 171 2.41 -4.62 -28.66
C GLY A 171 1.49 -5.55 -27.87
N ASP A 172 1.86 -6.81 -27.66
CA ASP A 172 1.05 -7.75 -26.87
C ASP A 172 0.93 -7.28 -25.42
N GLU A 173 -0.25 -7.53 -24.85
CA GLU A 173 -0.60 -7.14 -23.49
C GLU A 173 -1.38 -8.28 -22.82
N PHE A 174 -1.01 -8.62 -21.56
CA PHE A 174 -1.67 -9.64 -20.77
C PHE A 174 -1.95 -9.13 -19.36
N ALA A 175 -3.08 -9.50 -18.80
CA ALA A 175 -3.40 -9.32 -17.39
C ALA A 175 -3.25 -10.66 -16.66
N ILE A 176 -2.51 -10.66 -15.56
CA ILE A 176 -2.32 -11.81 -14.67
C ILE A 176 -2.60 -11.41 -13.22
N GLN A 177 -2.98 -12.39 -12.39
CA GLN A 177 -3.12 -12.18 -10.95
C GLN A 177 -1.78 -12.41 -10.26
N VAL A 178 -1.33 -11.44 -9.48
CA VAL A 178 -0.06 -11.52 -8.74
C VAL A 178 -0.35 -11.43 -7.26
N PHE A 179 0.10 -12.41 -6.51
CA PHE A 179 0.08 -12.37 -5.05
C PHE A 179 1.38 -11.73 -4.55
N ASP A 180 1.23 -10.67 -3.78
CA ASP A 180 2.35 -9.97 -3.15
C ASP A 180 2.41 -10.31 -1.65
N PRO A 181 3.45 -11.01 -1.17
CA PRO A 181 3.61 -11.37 0.24
C PRO A 181 3.78 -10.17 1.17
N VAL A 182 4.22 -9.01 0.67
CA VAL A 182 4.38 -7.79 1.47
C VAL A 182 3.04 -7.16 1.79
N SER A 183 2.14 -7.08 0.81
CA SER A 183 0.80 -6.52 0.99
C SER A 183 -0.25 -7.56 1.41
N MET A 184 0.08 -8.85 1.36
CA MET A 184 -0.83 -9.97 1.59
C MET A 184 -2.08 -9.91 0.70
N ALA A 185 -1.93 -9.37 -0.51
CA ALA A 185 -3.02 -9.16 -1.45
C ALA A 185 -2.72 -9.79 -2.81
N SER A 186 -3.77 -10.24 -3.49
CA SER A 186 -3.71 -10.67 -4.89
C SER A 186 -4.36 -9.61 -5.77
N GLU A 187 -3.62 -9.13 -6.77
CA GLU A 187 -4.03 -8.00 -7.58
C GLU A 187 -3.74 -8.24 -9.07
N PRO A 188 -4.53 -7.67 -9.98
CA PRO A 188 -4.22 -7.72 -11.39
C PRO A 188 -3.00 -6.89 -11.74
N VAL A 189 -2.10 -7.49 -12.51
CA VAL A 189 -0.91 -6.88 -13.07
C VAL A 189 -0.98 -6.97 -14.58
N ILE A 190 -0.78 -5.85 -15.27
CA ILE A 190 -0.77 -5.80 -16.73
C ILE A 190 0.67 -5.80 -17.20
N ILE A 191 0.99 -6.73 -18.08
CA ILE A 191 2.31 -6.88 -18.72
C ILE A 191 2.17 -6.53 -20.18
N LYS A 192 2.99 -5.59 -20.67
CA LYS A 192 2.98 -5.15 -22.06
C LYS A 192 4.38 -5.23 -22.67
N MET A 193 4.51 -5.92 -23.80
CA MET A 193 5.74 -5.95 -24.57
C MET A 193 5.87 -4.68 -25.41
N MET A 194 6.82 -3.82 -25.04
CA MET A 194 7.03 -2.53 -25.70
C MET A 194 7.86 -2.64 -26.99
N GLY A 195 8.69 -3.69 -27.10
CA GLY A 195 9.54 -3.93 -28.26
C GLY A 195 11.04 -3.90 -27.95
N PRO A 196 11.89 -4.00 -29.01
CA PRO A 196 13.32 -3.98 -28.85
C PRO A 196 13.85 -2.59 -28.48
N GLU A 197 14.83 -2.54 -27.59
CA GLU A 197 15.54 -1.32 -27.20
C GLU A 197 16.98 -1.66 -26.83
N LYS A 198 17.95 -0.88 -27.35
CA LYS A 198 19.34 -0.99 -26.95
C LYS A 198 19.63 -0.16 -25.73
N ILE A 199 20.32 -0.72 -24.76
CA ILE A 199 20.74 -0.02 -23.55
C ILE A 199 22.20 -0.26 -23.24
N VAL A 200 22.84 0.66 -22.54
CA VAL A 200 24.21 0.44 -22.02
C VAL A 200 24.11 -0.09 -20.60
N ASN A 201 24.82 -1.18 -20.33
CA ASN A 201 24.97 -1.74 -18.99
C ASN A 201 26.43 -2.20 -18.82
N MET A 202 27.06 -1.84 -17.70
CA MET A 202 28.48 -2.11 -17.42
C MET A 202 29.42 -1.68 -18.57
N GLY A 203 29.14 -0.54 -19.20
CA GLY A 203 29.91 0.01 -20.32
C GLY A 203 29.72 -0.69 -21.68
N LEU A 204 28.87 -1.71 -21.77
CA LEU A 204 28.60 -2.47 -22.98
C LEU A 204 27.17 -2.23 -23.48
N GLU A 205 27.02 -2.04 -24.80
CA GLU A 205 25.71 -2.00 -25.45
C GLU A 205 25.08 -3.41 -25.42
N LYS A 206 23.81 -3.49 -25.01
CA LYS A 206 23.04 -4.72 -24.92
C LYS A 206 21.76 -4.57 -25.74
N ASN A 207 21.48 -5.55 -26.58
CA ASN A 207 20.17 -5.69 -27.20
C ASN A 207 19.18 -6.22 -26.17
N THR A 208 18.06 -5.56 -26.01
CA THR A 208 17.05 -5.95 -25.02
C THR A 208 15.65 -5.83 -25.61
N LYS A 209 14.69 -6.50 -24.95
CA LYS A 209 13.26 -6.28 -25.12
C LYS A 209 12.75 -5.50 -23.91
N LYS A 210 12.10 -4.38 -24.16
CA LYS A 210 11.49 -3.56 -23.13
C LYS A 210 10.10 -4.09 -22.80
N VAL A 211 9.81 -4.27 -21.51
CA VAL A 211 8.54 -4.71 -20.97
C VAL A 211 8.04 -3.67 -19.98
N ALA A 212 6.76 -3.31 -20.08
CA ALA A 212 6.09 -2.51 -19.08
C ALA A 212 5.23 -3.43 -18.19
N VAL A 213 5.39 -3.30 -16.87
CA VAL A 213 4.59 -4.01 -15.87
C VAL A 213 3.80 -2.96 -15.11
N SER A 214 2.48 -2.97 -15.29
CA SER A 214 1.58 -1.99 -14.67
C SER A 214 0.80 -2.61 -13.53
N TYR A 215 0.88 -1.99 -12.37
CA TYR A 215 0.25 -2.42 -11.13
C TYR A 215 -0.33 -1.19 -10.41
N LYS A 216 -1.61 -1.23 -10.06
CA LYS A 216 -2.30 -0.15 -9.31
C LYS A 216 -2.01 1.26 -9.84
N GLY A 217 -1.96 1.44 -11.18
CA GLY A 217 -1.75 2.74 -11.82
C GLY A 217 -0.31 3.27 -11.79
N THR A 218 0.65 2.46 -11.33
CA THR A 218 2.08 2.69 -11.51
C THR A 218 2.62 1.73 -12.57
N THR A 219 3.62 2.17 -13.33
CA THR A 219 4.26 1.35 -14.36
C THR A 219 5.73 1.22 -14.04
N GLN A 220 6.20 -0.02 -13.97
CA GLN A 220 7.60 -0.39 -13.90
C GLN A 220 8.05 -0.83 -15.29
N LEU A 221 9.25 -0.45 -15.69
CA LEU A 221 9.86 -0.84 -16.94
C LEU A 221 10.99 -1.83 -16.68
N ALA A 222 11.06 -2.90 -17.49
CA ALA A 222 12.14 -3.85 -17.45
C ALA A 222 12.76 -4.03 -18.83
N TRP A 223 14.08 -4.20 -18.89
CA TRP A 223 14.84 -4.47 -20.11
C TRP A 223 15.44 -5.87 -19.99
N ILE A 224 15.00 -6.75 -20.87
CA ILE A 224 15.32 -8.19 -20.85
C ILE A 224 16.25 -8.48 -22.01
N GLY A 225 17.41 -9.03 -21.73
CA GLY A 225 18.42 -9.43 -22.73
C GLY A 225 18.01 -10.68 -23.52
N GLU A 226 18.80 -11.04 -24.51
CA GLU A 226 18.54 -12.15 -25.44
C GLU A 226 18.42 -13.51 -24.73
N ASN A 227 19.14 -13.71 -23.64
CA ASN A 227 19.07 -14.94 -22.83
C ASN A 227 17.94 -14.91 -21.78
N GLY A 228 17.05 -13.93 -21.85
CA GLY A 228 15.96 -13.74 -20.89
C GLY A 228 16.42 -13.17 -19.53
N ASP A 229 17.65 -12.70 -19.43
CA ASP A 229 18.14 -12.03 -18.22
C ASP A 229 17.56 -10.62 -18.08
N VAL A 230 17.14 -10.24 -16.90
CA VAL A 230 16.79 -8.85 -16.60
C VAL A 230 18.08 -8.04 -16.49
N ILE A 231 18.25 -7.07 -17.40
CA ILE A 231 19.46 -6.21 -17.44
C ILE A 231 19.24 -4.94 -16.64
N ARG A 232 18.04 -4.38 -16.71
CA ARG A 232 17.66 -3.17 -15.98
C ARG A 232 16.17 -3.21 -15.64
N GLU A 233 15.83 -2.67 -14.48
CA GLU A 233 14.47 -2.29 -14.14
C GLU A 233 14.43 -0.80 -13.74
N LYS A 234 13.34 -0.13 -14.05
CA LYS A 234 13.06 1.24 -13.61
C LYS A 234 11.67 1.29 -13.02
N GLY A 235 11.63 1.45 -11.73
CA GLY A 235 10.41 1.46 -10.95
C GLY A 235 9.94 2.86 -10.57
N PHE A 236 9.15 2.88 -9.55
CA PHE A 236 8.54 4.04 -8.94
C PHE A 236 9.58 4.89 -8.18
N LEU A 237 9.35 6.20 -8.06
CA LEU A 237 10.22 7.18 -7.38
C LEU A 237 11.67 7.25 -7.89
N GLY A 238 11.93 6.76 -9.11
CA GLY A 238 13.30 6.75 -9.64
C GLY A 238 14.16 5.60 -9.15
N ILE A 239 13.56 4.62 -8.47
CA ILE A 239 14.25 3.37 -8.13
C ILE A 239 14.63 2.66 -9.42
N ARG A 240 15.90 2.28 -9.53
CA ARG A 240 16.46 1.58 -10.67
C ARG A 240 17.28 0.38 -10.18
N LEU A 241 17.06 -0.77 -10.79
CA LEU A 241 17.88 -1.96 -10.61
C LEU A 241 18.71 -2.16 -11.86
N GLU A 242 19.99 -2.45 -11.72
CA GLU A 242 20.89 -2.69 -12.84
C GLU A 242 21.74 -3.94 -12.59
N LYS A 243 21.75 -4.83 -13.59
CA LYS A 243 22.57 -6.06 -13.54
C LYS A 243 24.03 -5.69 -13.36
N THR A 244 24.69 -6.40 -12.46
CA THR A 244 26.09 -6.16 -12.10
C THR A 244 26.79 -7.48 -11.72
N THR A 245 28.05 -7.40 -11.28
CA THR A 245 28.78 -8.53 -10.70
C THR A 245 28.45 -8.66 -9.22
N ARG A 246 28.70 -9.86 -8.67
CA ARG A 246 28.56 -10.11 -7.22
C ARG A 246 29.39 -9.13 -6.38
N ASP A 247 30.66 -8.95 -6.76
CA ASP A 247 31.59 -8.11 -5.99
C ASP A 247 31.15 -6.64 -5.98
N ASP A 248 30.68 -6.13 -7.12
CA ASP A 248 30.15 -4.77 -7.21
C ASP A 248 28.81 -4.65 -6.46
N ALA A 249 27.93 -5.66 -6.53
CA ALA A 249 26.69 -5.68 -5.77
C ALA A 249 26.91 -5.57 -4.25
N LEU A 250 27.94 -6.27 -3.75
CA LEU A 250 28.25 -6.33 -2.31
C LEU A 250 29.14 -5.18 -1.84
N SER A 251 29.67 -4.35 -2.74
CA SER A 251 30.53 -3.22 -2.44
C SER A 251 29.79 -1.88 -2.54
N GLY A 252 30.42 -0.79 -2.08
CA GLY A 252 30.01 0.57 -2.39
C GLY A 252 28.75 1.10 -1.70
N LEU A 253 28.19 0.39 -0.72
CA LEU A 253 27.14 0.92 0.13
C LEU A 253 27.71 1.96 1.10
N GLN A 254 27.23 3.20 1.01
CA GLN A 254 27.64 4.25 1.94
C GLN A 254 27.10 3.94 3.34
N LYS A 255 27.90 4.26 4.38
CA LYS A 255 27.51 4.02 5.77
C LYS A 255 26.29 4.84 6.20
N GLU A 256 26.13 6.03 5.64
CA GLU A 256 24.99 6.92 5.87
C GLU A 256 24.32 7.25 4.53
N SER A 257 23.00 7.19 4.49
CA SER A 257 22.23 7.65 3.34
C SER A 257 21.76 9.08 3.63
N ASP A 258 22.36 10.07 2.95
CA ASP A 258 21.90 11.47 3.03
C ASP A 258 20.54 11.69 2.37
N LEU A 259 20.00 10.68 1.67
CA LEU A 259 18.73 10.77 0.98
C LEU A 259 17.61 10.26 1.88
N ASP A 260 16.87 11.17 2.51
CA ASP A 260 15.72 10.83 3.33
C ASP A 260 14.49 10.59 2.44
N LEU A 261 13.97 9.36 2.46
CA LEU A 261 12.78 8.98 1.68
C LEU A 261 11.54 9.80 2.04
N THR A 262 11.43 10.22 3.29
CA THR A 262 10.32 11.03 3.78
C THR A 262 10.34 12.41 3.13
N GLU A 263 11.52 13.00 2.98
CA GLU A 263 11.68 14.29 2.30
C GLU A 263 11.46 14.17 0.78
N VAL A 264 12.01 13.13 0.15
CA VAL A 264 11.87 12.88 -1.30
C VAL A 264 10.40 12.75 -1.71
N THR A 265 9.60 12.13 -0.86
CA THR A 265 8.16 11.91 -1.14
C THR A 265 7.29 13.06 -0.68
N SER A 266 7.75 13.95 0.20
CA SER A 266 6.95 15.07 0.73
C SER A 266 6.68 16.15 -0.31
N ILE A 267 5.64 16.96 -0.07
CA ILE A 267 5.22 18.04 -0.94
C ILE A 267 5.42 19.36 -0.22
N SER A 268 6.19 20.28 -0.79
CA SER A 268 6.37 21.61 -0.22
C SER A 268 5.06 22.38 -0.22
N SER A 269 4.73 23.02 0.91
CA SER A 269 3.58 23.92 1.00
C SER A 269 3.90 25.28 0.41
N ASN A 270 2.90 25.92 -0.20
CA ASN A 270 3.02 27.30 -0.73
C ASN A 270 2.93 28.37 0.37
N MET A 271 2.57 27.98 1.60
CA MET A 271 2.53 28.89 2.75
C MET A 271 2.87 28.14 4.04
N ARG A 272 3.29 28.88 5.04
CA ARG A 272 3.51 28.38 6.39
C ARG A 272 2.23 28.49 7.22
N ILE A 273 1.88 27.44 7.94
CA ILE A 273 0.80 27.40 8.92
C ILE A 273 1.47 27.26 10.29
N ASP A 274 1.30 28.28 11.15
CA ASP A 274 1.97 28.30 12.46
C ASP A 274 1.29 27.38 13.46
N ASP A 275 -0.04 27.34 13.49
CA ASP A 275 -0.82 26.47 14.36
C ASP A 275 -1.96 25.78 13.61
N PRO A 276 -1.70 24.63 12.98
CA PRO A 276 -2.75 23.88 12.24
C PRO A 276 -3.94 23.48 13.10
N PHE A 277 -3.73 23.26 14.41
CA PHE A 277 -4.77 22.76 15.31
C PHE A 277 -5.88 23.81 15.57
N ARG A 278 -5.57 25.10 15.49
CA ARG A 278 -6.55 26.19 15.67
C ARG A 278 -7.48 26.34 14.47
N LEU A 279 -7.07 25.91 13.31
CA LEU A 279 -7.86 26.06 12.10
C LEU A 279 -9.19 25.29 12.19
N LYS A 280 -10.26 25.91 11.73
CA LYS A 280 -11.59 25.31 11.56
C LYS A 280 -11.83 24.83 10.13
N GLY A 281 -11.10 25.40 9.15
CA GLY A 281 -11.22 25.03 7.75
C GLY A 281 -9.96 25.32 6.95
N MET A 282 -9.81 24.57 5.85
CA MET A 282 -8.75 24.74 4.87
C MET A 282 -9.29 24.45 3.46
N ASP A 283 -8.98 25.33 2.51
CA ASP A 283 -9.21 25.11 1.08
C ASP A 283 -7.88 24.84 0.38
N VAL A 284 -7.84 23.75 -0.40
CA VAL A 284 -6.63 23.31 -1.12
C VAL A 284 -6.98 23.00 -2.56
N GLU A 285 -6.28 23.64 -3.47
CA GLU A 285 -6.27 23.25 -4.89
C GLU A 285 -5.41 22.00 -5.07
N ILE A 286 -6.01 20.94 -5.65
CA ILE A 286 -5.35 19.65 -5.89
C ILE A 286 -5.21 19.41 -7.38
N SER A 287 -4.03 18.97 -7.82
CA SER A 287 -3.77 18.56 -9.21
C SER A 287 -2.80 17.39 -9.29
N GLY A 288 -2.65 16.80 -10.48
CA GLY A 288 -1.76 15.66 -10.70
C GLY A 288 -2.31 14.32 -10.26
N VAL A 289 -3.59 14.22 -9.92
CA VAL A 289 -4.26 12.97 -9.52
C VAL A 289 -5.54 12.74 -10.33
N ASN A 290 -5.87 11.46 -10.54
CA ASN A 290 -7.18 11.09 -11.05
C ASN A 290 -8.16 11.00 -9.89
N TYR A 291 -9.13 11.91 -9.82
CA TYR A 291 -10.10 12.01 -8.72
C TYR A 291 -10.96 10.77 -8.55
N ASN A 292 -11.13 9.94 -9.59
CA ASN A 292 -11.88 8.68 -9.51
C ASN A 292 -11.11 7.57 -8.76
N THR A 293 -9.80 7.72 -8.62
CA THR A 293 -8.95 6.71 -7.96
C THR A 293 -8.67 7.02 -6.50
N VAL A 294 -9.10 8.19 -6.01
CA VAL A 294 -8.86 8.67 -4.65
C VAL A 294 -10.16 9.08 -3.96
N ARG A 295 -10.21 8.97 -2.64
CA ARG A 295 -11.42 9.28 -1.84
C ARG A 295 -11.36 10.68 -1.24
N LEU A 296 -11.45 11.71 -2.09
CA LEU A 296 -11.45 13.10 -1.63
C LEU A 296 -12.80 13.56 -1.08
N GLN A 297 -13.89 12.97 -1.56
CA GLN A 297 -15.26 13.38 -1.19
C GLN A 297 -15.78 12.62 0.04
N GLY A 298 -16.49 13.32 0.93
CA GLY A 298 -17.26 12.77 2.06
C GLY A 298 -16.63 13.00 3.44
N GLY A 299 -17.44 12.87 4.49
CA GLY A 299 -17.06 13.26 5.85
C GLY A 299 -16.79 14.75 5.92
N ARG A 300 -15.66 15.14 6.48
CA ARG A 300 -15.21 16.54 6.60
C ARG A 300 -14.64 17.16 5.31
N GLN A 301 -14.52 16.38 4.23
CA GLN A 301 -13.94 16.79 2.95
C GLN A 301 -15.01 16.94 1.87
N ARG A 302 -14.97 18.03 1.14
CA ARG A 302 -15.83 18.31 -0.01
C ARG A 302 -14.96 18.80 -1.17
N LEU A 303 -14.97 18.06 -2.27
CA LEU A 303 -14.31 18.43 -3.52
C LEU A 303 -15.33 19.11 -4.44
N THR A 304 -14.97 20.30 -4.92
CA THR A 304 -15.71 21.01 -5.97
C THR A 304 -14.68 21.42 -7.03
N ASP A 305 -14.84 20.89 -8.23
CA ASP A 305 -13.83 20.98 -9.30
C ASP A 305 -12.47 20.45 -8.83
N ASN A 306 -11.46 21.32 -8.67
CA ASN A 306 -10.13 20.98 -8.17
C ASN A 306 -9.85 21.56 -6.78
N ILE A 307 -10.82 22.17 -6.12
CA ILE A 307 -10.71 22.74 -4.77
C ILE A 307 -11.30 21.75 -3.77
N LEU A 308 -10.47 21.31 -2.85
CA LEU A 308 -10.86 20.50 -1.71
C LEU A 308 -11.05 21.39 -0.48
N THR A 309 -12.27 21.51 -0.01
CA THR A 309 -12.62 22.16 1.26
C THR A 309 -12.63 21.12 2.38
N ILE A 310 -11.88 21.37 3.45
CA ILE A 310 -11.79 20.54 4.64
C ILE A 310 -12.29 21.36 5.83
N LYS A 311 -13.25 20.82 6.59
CA LYS A 311 -13.77 21.46 7.80
C LYS A 311 -13.52 20.58 9.01
N LYS A 312 -13.12 21.19 10.13
CA LYS A 312 -12.97 20.49 11.41
C LYS A 312 -14.32 19.96 11.86
N GLU A 313 -14.35 18.75 12.39
CA GLU A 313 -15.58 18.14 12.89
C GLU A 313 -16.09 18.87 14.13
N ASP A 314 -17.39 19.13 14.18
CA ASP A 314 -18.04 19.63 15.39
C ASP A 314 -18.31 18.48 16.36
N ILE A 315 -17.75 18.60 17.55
CA ILE A 315 -17.87 17.61 18.63
C ILE A 315 -18.85 18.05 19.75
N SER A 316 -19.50 19.20 19.62
CA SER A 316 -20.38 19.76 20.67
C SER A 316 -21.63 18.93 20.90
N GLY A 317 -22.18 18.29 19.84
CA GLY A 317 -23.42 17.51 19.87
C GLY A 317 -23.26 16.00 20.02
N LEU A 318 -22.07 15.52 20.42
CA LEU A 318 -21.80 14.09 20.50
C LEU A 318 -22.60 13.41 21.64
N PRO A 319 -23.07 12.17 21.44
CA PRO A 319 -23.85 11.44 22.43
C PRO A 319 -22.99 11.02 23.63
N ASN A 320 -23.62 10.97 24.80
CA ASN A 320 -22.96 10.48 26.00
C ASN A 320 -22.74 8.94 25.99
N VAL A 321 -23.57 8.21 25.24
CA VAL A 321 -23.51 6.76 25.10
C VAL A 321 -23.73 6.40 23.63
N LEU A 322 -22.94 5.45 23.11
CA LEU A 322 -23.20 4.88 21.81
C LEU A 322 -24.36 3.89 21.89
N ASP A 323 -25.46 4.21 21.24
CA ASP A 323 -26.56 3.28 21.07
C ASP A 323 -26.18 2.20 20.06
N LYS A 324 -25.90 0.98 20.54
CA LYS A 324 -25.52 -0.16 19.69
C LYS A 324 -26.57 -0.49 18.63
N ASN A 325 -27.83 -0.17 18.87
CA ASN A 325 -28.92 -0.41 17.92
C ASN A 325 -28.95 0.62 16.79
N LYS A 326 -28.40 1.81 17.02
CA LYS A 326 -28.26 2.87 16.00
C LYS A 326 -26.98 2.78 15.21
N ILE A 327 -26.05 1.90 15.62
CA ILE A 327 -24.84 1.64 14.82
C ILE A 327 -25.26 0.88 13.56
N GLY A 328 -25.08 1.50 12.39
CA GLY A 328 -25.41 0.92 11.09
C GLY A 328 -24.57 -0.32 10.76
N ASN A 329 -24.98 -1.07 9.74
CA ASN A 329 -24.25 -2.28 9.33
C ASN A 329 -22.82 -1.98 8.82
N ILE A 330 -22.60 -0.78 8.30
CA ILE A 330 -21.27 -0.34 7.85
C ILE A 330 -20.36 -0.14 9.05
N GLU A 331 -20.85 0.53 10.09
CA GLU A 331 -20.11 0.79 11.32
C GLU A 331 -19.84 -0.50 12.11
N LYS A 332 -20.81 -1.41 12.21
CA LYS A 332 -20.64 -2.73 12.86
C LYS A 332 -19.48 -3.53 12.29
N ARG A 333 -19.26 -3.45 10.99
CA ARG A 333 -18.13 -4.11 10.33
C ARG A 333 -16.78 -3.61 10.85
N PHE A 334 -16.70 -2.35 11.28
CA PHE A 334 -15.50 -1.74 11.83
C PHE A 334 -15.33 -1.94 13.34
N LEU A 335 -16.16 -2.77 13.97
CA LEU A 335 -15.96 -3.30 15.32
C LEU A 335 -15.27 -4.67 15.31
N MET A 336 -15.34 -5.39 14.18
CA MET A 336 -14.81 -6.73 14.08
C MET A 336 -13.28 -6.72 14.03
N PRO A 337 -12.61 -7.73 14.60
CA PRO A 337 -11.18 -7.93 14.39
C PRO A 337 -10.90 -8.20 12.91
N SER A 338 -9.69 -7.93 12.48
CA SER A 338 -9.19 -8.26 11.15
C SER A 338 -7.72 -8.65 11.24
N PRO A 339 -7.13 -9.25 10.19
CA PRO A 339 -5.70 -9.46 10.15
C PRO A 339 -4.97 -8.14 10.49
N PHE A 340 -3.98 -8.20 11.37
CA PHE A 340 -3.19 -7.05 11.85
C PHE A 340 -3.91 -6.02 12.75
N ILE A 341 -5.25 -6.16 12.98
CA ILE A 341 -6.03 -5.32 13.92
C ILE A 341 -6.76 -6.28 14.88
N GLU A 342 -6.02 -6.89 15.81
CA GLU A 342 -6.47 -7.97 16.69
C GLU A 342 -7.22 -7.44 17.91
N SER A 343 -8.35 -6.80 17.69
CA SER A 343 -9.15 -6.17 18.74
C SER A 343 -9.73 -7.16 19.77
N ASP A 344 -9.82 -8.44 19.43
CA ASP A 344 -10.28 -9.53 20.28
C ASP A 344 -9.17 -10.19 21.10
N HIS A 345 -7.89 -9.88 20.83
CA HIS A 345 -6.76 -10.48 21.53
C HIS A 345 -6.74 -10.09 23.02
N PRO A 346 -6.50 -11.03 23.96
CA PRO A 346 -6.54 -10.77 25.40
C PRO A 346 -5.65 -9.61 25.87
N LYS A 347 -4.43 -9.46 25.32
CA LYS A 347 -3.52 -8.36 25.65
C LYS A 347 -4.09 -6.99 25.27
N ILE A 348 -4.77 -6.88 24.10
CA ILE A 348 -5.44 -5.66 23.66
C ILE A 348 -6.60 -5.32 24.58
N ARG A 349 -7.49 -6.30 24.87
CA ARG A 349 -8.63 -6.10 25.78
C ARG A 349 -8.21 -5.73 27.20
N ASN A 350 -7.17 -6.40 27.73
CA ASN A 350 -6.66 -6.10 29.07
C ASN A 350 -6.08 -4.69 29.14
N LEU A 351 -5.43 -4.22 28.07
CA LEU A 351 -4.92 -2.86 28.01
C LEU A 351 -6.07 -1.85 27.95
N VAL A 352 -7.08 -2.08 27.13
CA VAL A 352 -8.28 -1.22 27.05
C VAL A 352 -8.91 -1.04 28.43
N ASN A 353 -9.11 -2.13 29.18
CA ASN A 353 -9.71 -2.09 30.52
C ASN A 353 -8.86 -1.29 31.54
N LYS A 354 -7.55 -1.11 31.28
CA LYS A 354 -6.66 -0.26 32.11
C LYS A 354 -6.74 1.21 31.73
N ILE A 355 -7.06 1.53 30.44
CA ILE A 355 -7.06 2.90 29.92
C ILE A 355 -8.42 3.56 30.07
N VAL A 356 -9.51 2.82 29.78
CA VAL A 356 -10.88 3.37 29.73
C VAL A 356 -11.80 2.63 30.69
N SER A 357 -12.75 3.40 31.30
CA SER A 357 -13.84 2.83 32.08
C SER A 357 -15.02 2.47 31.17
N ALA A 358 -15.86 1.52 31.63
CA ALA A 358 -17.13 1.23 30.96
C ALA A 358 -18.03 2.46 30.86
N ASP A 359 -18.03 3.31 31.89
CA ASP A 359 -18.87 4.51 32.03
C ASP A 359 -18.31 5.74 31.29
N ASP A 360 -17.10 5.65 30.76
CA ASP A 360 -16.54 6.76 29.98
C ASP A 360 -17.40 7.02 28.73
N ARG A 361 -17.73 8.31 28.49
CA ARG A 361 -18.38 8.75 27.24
C ARG A 361 -17.50 8.39 26.03
N PRO A 362 -18.09 8.15 24.85
CA PRO A 362 -17.31 7.75 23.67
C PRO A 362 -16.16 8.70 23.33
N LEU A 363 -16.38 10.01 23.40
CA LEU A 363 -15.33 11.00 23.19
C LEU A 363 -14.20 10.91 24.24
N ILE A 364 -14.56 10.65 25.51
CA ILE A 364 -13.56 10.49 26.57
C ILE A 364 -12.73 9.22 26.35
N LYS A 365 -13.37 8.10 25.94
CA LYS A 365 -12.65 6.88 25.56
C LYS A 365 -11.67 7.16 24.41
N ALA A 366 -12.13 7.83 23.34
CA ALA A 366 -11.28 8.19 22.20
C ALA A 366 -10.07 9.02 22.63
N ASN A 367 -10.27 10.07 23.43
CA ASN A 367 -9.19 10.91 23.95
C ASN A 367 -8.20 10.12 24.82
N LYS A 368 -8.69 9.27 25.74
CA LYS A 368 -7.83 8.44 26.59
C LYS A 368 -6.97 7.48 25.78
N LEU A 369 -7.56 6.82 24.76
CA LEU A 369 -6.84 5.89 23.89
C LEU A 369 -5.78 6.61 23.06
N VAL A 370 -6.11 7.74 22.44
CA VAL A 370 -5.18 8.56 21.67
C VAL A 370 -4.03 9.08 22.56
N ALA A 371 -4.35 9.63 23.73
CA ALA A 371 -3.36 10.12 24.67
C ALA A 371 -2.43 9.00 25.16
N TRP A 372 -2.99 7.81 25.41
CA TRP A 372 -2.18 6.67 25.83
C TRP A 372 -1.16 6.27 24.75
N LEU A 373 -1.60 6.11 23.48
CA LEU A 373 -0.68 5.80 22.38
C LEU A 373 0.36 6.89 22.21
N HIS A 374 -0.08 8.16 22.18
CA HIS A 374 0.79 9.31 22.00
C HIS A 374 1.96 9.33 23.00
N ASN A 375 1.69 8.92 24.25
CA ASN A 375 2.67 8.97 25.36
C ASN A 375 3.45 7.66 25.56
N ASN A 376 2.96 6.51 25.05
CA ASN A 376 3.52 5.19 25.38
C ASN A 376 4.11 4.46 24.18
N ILE A 377 3.92 4.94 22.96
CA ILE A 377 4.54 4.39 21.75
C ILE A 377 5.58 5.39 21.25
N GLU A 378 6.83 4.93 21.15
CA GLU A 378 7.93 5.72 20.59
C GLU A 378 7.67 5.99 19.11
N LYS A 379 7.68 7.26 18.72
CA LYS A 379 7.47 7.68 17.33
C LYS A 379 8.78 7.57 16.56
N ARG A 380 8.93 6.46 15.86
CA ARG A 380 10.12 6.18 15.06
C ARG A 380 9.72 5.40 13.81
N PRO A 381 10.30 5.72 12.64
CA PRO A 381 10.06 4.91 11.44
C PRO A 381 10.47 3.47 11.67
N VAL A 382 9.63 2.55 11.23
CA VAL A 382 9.88 1.13 11.26
C VAL A 382 9.60 0.54 9.88
N LEU A 383 10.49 -0.32 9.42
CA LEU A 383 10.31 -1.06 8.17
C LEU A 383 9.74 -2.43 8.53
N SER A 384 8.45 -2.48 8.81
CA SER A 384 7.72 -3.69 9.18
C SER A 384 6.32 -3.71 8.56
N LEU A 385 5.68 -4.87 8.56
CA LEU A 385 4.25 -4.94 8.32
C LEU A 385 3.52 -4.45 9.58
N PRO A 386 2.70 -3.39 9.51
CA PRO A 386 2.01 -2.85 10.68
C PRO A 386 1.05 -3.88 11.28
N ASP A 387 1.22 -4.17 12.57
CA ASP A 387 0.47 -5.17 13.34
C ASP A 387 0.21 -4.62 14.74
N ALA A 388 -1.05 -4.64 15.19
CA ALA A 388 -1.43 -4.00 16.44
C ALA A 388 -0.78 -4.68 17.66
N LEU A 389 -0.71 -6.01 17.67
CA LEU A 389 -0.12 -6.75 18.77
C LEU A 389 1.39 -6.56 18.82
N ALA A 390 2.07 -6.64 17.67
CA ALA A 390 3.50 -6.39 17.57
C ALA A 390 3.86 -4.95 17.98
N THR A 391 3.05 -3.96 17.58
CA THR A 391 3.22 -2.56 18.00
C THR A 391 3.07 -2.40 19.52
N LEU A 392 2.06 -3.06 20.11
CA LEU A 392 1.86 -3.05 21.55
C LEU A 392 3.05 -3.64 22.31
N GLU A 393 3.65 -4.71 21.82
CA GLU A 393 4.78 -5.38 22.47
C GLU A 393 6.08 -4.60 22.30
N ASN A 394 6.36 -4.09 21.10
CA ASN A 394 7.59 -3.37 20.78
C ASN A 394 7.62 -1.94 21.30
N ARG A 395 6.47 -1.32 21.55
CA ARG A 395 6.34 0.07 22.01
C ARG A 395 7.01 1.11 21.12
N VAL A 396 7.12 0.81 19.83
CA VAL A 396 7.68 1.71 18.81
C VAL A 396 6.95 1.52 17.50
N GLY A 397 6.78 2.60 16.76
CA GLY A 397 6.14 2.56 15.45
C GLY A 397 6.04 3.94 14.83
N ASP A 398 5.74 3.97 13.53
CA ASP A 398 5.39 5.17 12.80
C ASP A 398 3.85 5.37 12.75
N CYS A 399 3.38 6.15 11.80
CA CYS A 399 1.96 6.43 11.67
C CYS A 399 1.11 5.18 11.40
N ASN A 400 1.65 4.18 10.70
CA ASN A 400 0.92 2.96 10.37
C ASN A 400 0.72 2.08 11.61
N GLU A 401 1.77 1.85 12.41
CA GLU A 401 1.70 1.11 13.67
C GLU A 401 0.76 1.81 14.67
N HIS A 402 0.85 3.13 14.78
CA HIS A 402 -0.06 3.92 15.62
C HIS A 402 -1.51 3.75 15.16
N ALA A 403 -1.78 3.79 13.86
CA ALA A 403 -3.13 3.68 13.31
C ALA A 403 -3.73 2.28 13.50
N VAL A 404 -2.96 1.20 13.31
CA VAL A 404 -3.47 -0.17 13.53
C VAL A 404 -3.70 -0.45 15.00
N LEU A 405 -2.80 -0.01 15.90
CA LEU A 405 -2.99 -0.20 17.33
C LEU A 405 -4.16 0.63 17.87
N LEU A 406 -4.32 1.90 17.43
CA LEU A 406 -5.48 2.72 17.81
C LEU A 406 -6.79 2.07 17.33
N ALA A 407 -6.83 1.54 16.11
CA ALA A 407 -8.00 0.83 15.60
C ALA A 407 -8.33 -0.41 16.46
N ALA A 408 -7.33 -1.20 16.86
CA ALA A 408 -7.52 -2.37 17.70
C ALA A 408 -8.07 -1.99 19.08
N LEU A 409 -7.47 -1.00 19.75
CA LEU A 409 -7.92 -0.52 21.06
C LEU A 409 -9.32 0.10 21.01
N ALA A 410 -9.61 0.91 19.98
CA ALA A 410 -10.93 1.50 19.79
C ALA A 410 -12.01 0.43 19.60
N ARG A 411 -11.78 -0.53 18.70
CA ARG A 411 -12.71 -1.65 18.46
C ARG A 411 -12.93 -2.49 19.74
N ALA A 412 -11.86 -2.80 20.47
CA ALA A 412 -11.95 -3.52 21.75
C ALA A 412 -12.72 -2.73 22.81
N SER A 413 -12.72 -1.39 22.77
CA SER A 413 -13.51 -0.53 23.66
C SER A 413 -14.97 -0.33 23.23
N GLY A 414 -15.38 -0.95 22.10
CA GLY A 414 -16.71 -0.83 21.52
C GLY A 414 -16.90 0.37 20.60
N ILE A 415 -15.84 1.06 20.18
CA ILE A 415 -15.85 2.15 19.23
C ILE A 415 -15.48 1.64 17.83
N PRO A 416 -16.40 1.71 16.83
CA PRO A 416 -16.04 1.38 15.44
C PRO A 416 -14.88 2.25 14.97
N ALA A 417 -13.84 1.61 14.41
CA ALA A 417 -12.63 2.31 13.97
C ALA A 417 -12.18 1.82 12.60
N ARG A 418 -11.80 2.76 11.74
CA ARG A 418 -11.16 2.49 10.45
C ARG A 418 -9.94 3.38 10.25
N ILE A 419 -9.04 2.97 9.37
CA ILE A 419 -7.83 3.71 9.06
C ILE A 419 -8.09 4.57 7.83
N GLU A 420 -7.56 5.78 7.85
CA GLU A 420 -7.45 6.66 6.70
C GLU A 420 -5.98 6.93 6.42
N ALA A 421 -5.69 7.18 5.15
CA ALA A 421 -4.35 7.53 4.73
C ALA A 421 -4.39 8.68 3.71
N GLY A 422 -3.37 9.53 3.74
CA GLY A 422 -3.30 10.72 2.93
C GLY A 422 -2.08 11.56 3.24
N LEU A 423 -2.28 12.86 3.40
CA LEU A 423 -1.22 13.82 3.70
C LEU A 423 -1.54 14.60 4.96
N VAL A 424 -0.52 15.00 5.70
CA VAL A 424 -0.59 15.92 6.84
C VAL A 424 0.48 17.00 6.72
N TYR A 425 0.16 18.23 7.10
CA TYR A 425 1.11 19.34 7.11
C TYR A 425 1.98 19.32 8.37
N LEU A 426 3.29 19.38 8.17
CA LEU A 426 4.28 19.57 9.22
C LEU A 426 5.39 20.51 8.73
N ASN A 427 5.67 21.58 9.46
CA ASN A 427 6.81 22.46 9.23
C ASN A 427 7.01 22.93 7.78
N GLY A 428 5.95 23.35 7.08
CA GLY A 428 6.04 23.88 5.72
C GLY A 428 5.97 22.83 4.60
N ARG A 429 5.71 21.56 4.93
CA ARG A 429 5.61 20.46 3.97
C ARG A 429 4.42 19.56 4.30
N PHE A 430 3.90 18.89 3.29
CA PHE A 430 2.92 17.81 3.45
C PHE A 430 3.62 16.47 3.36
N PHE A 431 3.41 15.61 4.35
CA PHE A 431 3.97 14.25 4.44
C PHE A 431 2.87 13.22 4.31
N TYR A 432 3.17 12.08 3.69
CA TYR A 432 2.27 10.95 3.69
C TYR A 432 2.08 10.43 5.11
N HIS A 433 0.82 10.18 5.48
CA HIS A 433 0.44 9.91 6.86
C HIS A 433 -0.78 9.00 6.94
N ALA A 434 -0.87 8.24 8.03
CA ALA A 434 -2.01 7.40 8.36
C ALA A 434 -2.58 7.80 9.74
N TRP A 435 -3.90 7.81 9.83
CA TRP A 435 -4.66 8.15 11.05
C TRP A 435 -5.96 7.35 11.10
N ASN A 436 -6.80 7.60 12.09
CA ASN A 436 -8.04 6.86 12.27
C ASN A 436 -9.28 7.75 12.11
N LEU A 437 -10.38 7.12 11.70
CA LEU A 437 -11.73 7.59 11.96
C LEU A 437 -12.35 6.72 13.06
N LEU A 438 -12.86 7.36 14.11
CA LEU A 438 -13.56 6.75 15.23
C LEU A 438 -15.03 7.15 15.18
N TYR A 439 -15.95 6.18 15.24
CA TYR A 439 -17.39 6.46 15.27
C TYR A 439 -17.86 6.62 16.71
N ILE A 440 -18.12 7.86 17.10
CA ILE A 440 -18.56 8.23 18.45
C ILE A 440 -19.89 8.98 18.44
N GLY A 441 -20.83 8.53 17.56
CA GLY A 441 -22.10 9.17 17.23
C GLY A 441 -22.08 9.77 15.84
N GLN A 442 -20.91 10.19 15.41
CA GLN A 442 -20.51 10.48 14.04
C GLN A 442 -19.05 10.06 13.85
N TRP A 443 -18.58 10.02 12.61
CA TRP A 443 -17.19 9.74 12.32
C TRP A 443 -16.31 10.96 12.64
N ILE A 444 -15.36 10.81 13.56
CA ILE A 444 -14.39 11.84 13.98
C ILE A 444 -12.99 11.38 13.65
N THR A 445 -12.17 12.26 13.09
CA THR A 445 -10.77 12.00 12.86
C THR A 445 -9.99 11.96 14.18
N ALA A 446 -9.05 11.03 14.30
CA ALA A 446 -8.20 10.87 15.46
C ALA A 446 -6.79 10.48 15.02
N ASP A 447 -5.81 11.21 15.49
CA ASP A 447 -4.40 10.97 15.22
C ASP A 447 -3.62 10.75 16.52
N SER A 448 -3.15 9.53 16.73
CA SER A 448 -2.39 9.19 17.93
C SER A 448 -0.90 9.55 17.84
N VAL A 449 -0.37 9.79 16.64
CA VAL A 449 0.99 10.31 16.46
C VAL A 449 1.04 11.78 16.92
N LEU A 450 0.08 12.59 16.49
CA LEU A 450 -0.02 14.01 16.84
C LEU A 450 -0.80 14.27 18.14
N GLY A 451 -1.46 13.24 18.70
CA GLY A 451 -2.23 13.35 19.95
C GLY A 451 -3.54 14.14 19.80
N GLN A 452 -4.19 14.09 18.65
CA GLN A 452 -5.32 14.94 18.29
C GLN A 452 -6.64 14.17 18.16
N VAL A 453 -7.73 14.72 18.74
CA VAL A 453 -9.14 14.30 18.57
C VAL A 453 -10.05 15.55 18.67
N PRO A 454 -10.68 16.04 17.61
CA PRO A 454 -10.46 15.69 16.20
C PRO A 454 -9.06 16.05 15.71
N ALA A 455 -8.57 15.35 14.71
CA ALA A 455 -7.34 15.74 14.02
C ALA A 455 -7.54 17.06 13.26
N ASP A 456 -6.51 17.89 13.13
CA ASP A 456 -6.58 19.19 12.48
C ASP A 456 -6.96 19.08 10.99
N VAL A 457 -7.31 20.22 10.38
CA VAL A 457 -7.81 20.28 8.99
C VAL A 457 -6.75 20.02 7.93
N THR A 458 -5.46 19.92 8.32
CA THR A 458 -4.38 19.65 7.36
C THR A 458 -4.24 18.17 7.00
N HIS A 459 -4.99 17.28 7.66
CA HIS A 459 -5.10 15.87 7.29
C HIS A 459 -5.98 15.72 6.04
N ILE A 460 -5.37 15.62 4.89
CA ILE A 460 -6.00 15.47 3.57
C ILE A 460 -6.13 13.99 3.26
N ARG A 461 -7.33 13.42 3.32
CA ARG A 461 -7.58 12.01 3.03
C ARG A 461 -7.58 11.73 1.53
N PHE A 462 -6.89 10.67 1.13
CA PHE A 462 -6.94 10.09 -0.22
C PHE A 462 -7.47 8.65 -0.22
N SER A 463 -7.30 7.92 0.89
CA SER A 463 -7.77 6.54 1.03
C SER A 463 -8.43 6.31 2.38
N SER A 464 -9.36 5.36 2.46
CA SER A 464 -10.05 5.00 3.69
C SER A 464 -10.48 3.54 3.64
N GLY A 465 -10.23 2.78 4.70
CA GLY A 465 -10.64 1.37 4.82
C GLY A 465 -9.56 0.47 5.39
N ALA A 466 -9.48 -0.74 4.84
CA ALA A 466 -8.48 -1.73 5.22
C ALA A 466 -7.09 -1.37 4.68
N MET A 467 -6.05 -2.01 5.24
CA MET A 467 -4.65 -1.70 4.95
C MET A 467 -4.28 -1.88 3.47
N GLU A 468 -4.91 -2.84 2.78
CA GLU A 468 -4.69 -3.07 1.35
C GLU A 468 -5.04 -1.83 0.50
N LYS A 469 -5.99 -0.99 0.97
CA LYS A 469 -6.38 0.25 0.29
C LYS A 469 -5.40 1.41 0.51
N GLN A 470 -4.50 1.31 1.49
CA GLN A 470 -3.44 2.32 1.67
C GLN A 470 -2.42 2.25 0.52
N LEU A 471 -2.24 1.09 -0.09
CA LEU A 471 -1.41 0.92 -1.28
C LEU A 471 -1.91 1.72 -2.49
N ASP A 472 -3.18 2.16 -2.48
CA ASP A 472 -3.70 3.05 -3.52
C ASP A 472 -3.01 4.42 -3.52
N LEU A 473 -2.34 4.81 -2.42
CA LEU A 473 -1.53 6.03 -2.35
C LEU A 473 -0.30 5.99 -3.26
N THR A 474 0.22 4.82 -3.58
CA THR A 474 1.37 4.71 -4.51
C THR A 474 1.08 5.33 -5.87
N ARG A 475 -0.20 5.39 -6.27
CA ARG A 475 -0.64 6.02 -7.54
C ARG A 475 -0.40 7.51 -7.59
N ILE A 476 -0.39 8.18 -6.43
CA ILE A 476 -0.34 9.64 -6.32
C ILE A 476 0.99 10.17 -5.79
N ILE A 477 1.81 9.32 -5.14
CA ILE A 477 3.13 9.72 -4.64
C ILE A 477 3.99 10.26 -5.80
N GLY A 478 4.60 11.44 -5.61
CA GLY A 478 5.44 12.10 -6.61
C GLY A 478 4.68 12.74 -7.78
N LYS A 479 3.34 12.60 -7.86
CA LYS A 479 2.50 13.17 -8.92
C LYS A 479 1.61 14.30 -8.42
N ILE A 480 1.13 14.20 -7.18
CA ILE A 480 0.21 15.16 -6.58
C ILE A 480 0.88 16.52 -6.37
N LYS A 481 0.15 17.57 -6.66
CA LYS A 481 0.51 18.95 -6.33
C LYS A 481 -0.61 19.55 -5.49
N LEU A 482 -0.23 20.28 -4.46
CA LEU A 482 -1.12 20.96 -3.54
C LEU A 482 -0.81 22.45 -3.49
N LYS A 483 -1.86 23.26 -3.43
CA LYS A 483 -1.75 24.71 -3.20
C LYS A 483 -2.85 25.11 -2.23
N ILE A 484 -2.49 25.55 -1.03
CA ILE A 484 -3.44 26.10 -0.07
C ILE A 484 -3.96 27.42 -0.63
N THR A 485 -5.28 27.56 -0.72
CA THR A 485 -5.98 28.75 -1.27
C THR A 485 -6.76 29.51 -0.21
N GLY A 486 -7.08 28.89 0.92
CA GLY A 486 -7.80 29.53 2.02
C GLY A 486 -7.59 28.82 3.35
N LEU A 487 -7.57 29.59 4.44
CA LEU A 487 -7.54 29.12 5.83
C LEU A 487 -8.66 29.82 6.59
N THR A 488 -9.36 29.09 7.46
CA THR A 488 -10.41 29.60 8.36
C THR A 488 -10.03 29.25 9.79
N GLU A 489 -10.00 30.28 10.68
CA GLU A 489 -9.75 30.14 12.12
C GLU A 489 -11.04 30.00 12.92
#